data_7c1333034c92a142f0c96b3f79b6e8d7
#
_entry.id   7c1333034c92a142f0c96b3f79b6e8d7
#
_cell.length_a   1.000
_cell.length_b   1.000
_cell.length_c   1.000
_cell.angle_alpha   90.00
_cell.angle_beta   90.00
_cell.angle_gamma   90.00
#
_symmetry.space_group_name_H-M   'P 1'
#
loop_
_entity.id
_entity.type
_entity.pdbx_description
1 polymer ?
#
loop_
_entity_poly.entity_id
_entity_poly.type
_entity_poly.pdbx_seq_one_letter_code
_entity_poly.pdbx_strand_id
1 'polypeptide(L)' 'MKIQIIGENSSNRMKLLKNLNKVTKNSDIDIDIVVVDDEKSLEKYKNVNKPIFIINDKIISNGKILTDREIKNYVKI' A
#
# COMPACT_ATOMS: atom_id res chain seq x y z
N MET A 1 4.34 12.73 -1.13
CA MET A 1 3.67 11.68 -0.32
C MET A 1 4.34 10.36 -0.58
N LYS A 2 4.68 9.63 0.46
CA LYS A 2 5.29 8.31 0.33
C LYS A 2 4.28 7.24 0.74
N ILE A 3 4.06 6.28 -0.15
CA ILE A 3 3.15 5.15 0.10
C ILE A 3 3.96 3.87 0.03
N GLN A 4 3.83 3.03 1.05
CA GLN A 4 4.50 1.74 1.09
C GLN A 4 3.46 0.63 1.16
N ILE A 5 3.72 -0.45 0.44
CA ILE A 5 2.95 -1.68 0.54
C ILE A 5 3.93 -2.77 0.96
N ILE A 6 3.75 -3.30 2.16
CA ILE A 6 4.62 -4.34 2.69
C ILE A 6 3.92 -5.70 2.58
N GLY A 7 4.57 -6.63 1.91
CA GLY A 7 4.04 -7.97 1.74
C GLY A 7 4.74 -8.74 0.64
N GLU A 8 4.65 -10.06 0.72
CA GLU A 8 5.18 -10.94 -0.29
C GLU A 8 4.39 -10.81 -1.59
N ASN A 9 4.99 -11.28 -2.69
CA ASN A 9 4.31 -11.31 -3.97
C ASN A 9 3.11 -12.26 -3.90
N SER A 10 1.92 -11.70 -3.86
CA SER A 10 0.66 -12.43 -3.72
C SER A 10 -0.41 -11.77 -4.56
N SER A 11 -1.51 -12.47 -4.80
CA SER A 11 -2.63 -11.89 -5.54
C SER A 11 -3.24 -10.72 -4.78
N ASN A 12 -3.26 -10.78 -3.46
CA ASN A 12 -3.80 -9.68 -2.64
C ASN A 12 -2.95 -8.43 -2.75
N ARG A 13 -1.62 -8.57 -2.70
CA ARG A 13 -0.71 -7.45 -2.89
C ARG A 13 -0.87 -6.86 -4.29
N MET A 14 -0.98 -7.71 -5.29
CA MET A 14 -1.16 -7.26 -6.67
C MET A 14 -2.46 -6.49 -6.87
N LYS A 15 -3.55 -6.95 -6.26
CA LYS A 15 -4.84 -6.25 -6.34
C LYS A 15 -4.79 -4.90 -5.65
N LEU A 16 -4.17 -4.84 -4.48
CA LEU A 16 -4.01 -3.58 -3.75
C LEU A 16 -3.19 -2.58 -4.56
N LEU A 17 -2.06 -3.04 -5.10
CA LEU A 17 -1.19 -2.20 -5.92
C LEU A 17 -1.90 -1.70 -7.18
N LYS A 18 -2.68 -2.56 -7.82
CA LYS A 18 -3.46 -2.20 -9.00
C LYS A 18 -4.48 -1.09 -8.67
N ASN A 19 -5.19 -1.24 -7.55
CA ASN A 19 -6.16 -0.24 -7.12
C ASN A 19 -5.47 1.08 -6.79
N LEU A 20 -4.30 1.02 -6.14
CA LEU A 20 -3.52 2.21 -5.82
C LEU A 20 -3.05 2.92 -7.09
N ASN A 21 -2.48 2.18 -8.05
CA ASN A 21 -2.03 2.76 -9.31
C ASN A 21 -3.18 3.42 -10.08
N LYS A 22 -4.35 2.83 -10.03
CA LYS A 22 -5.54 3.34 -10.69
C LYS A 22 -5.95 4.70 -10.12
N VAL A 23 -5.88 4.84 -8.80
CA VAL A 23 -6.22 6.09 -8.11
C VAL A 23 -5.17 7.17 -8.36
N THR A 24 -3.90 6.80 -8.39
CA THR A 24 -2.80 7.78 -8.48
C THR A 24 -2.42 8.13 -9.92
N LYS A 25 -2.92 7.40 -10.89
CA LYS A 25 -2.54 7.53 -12.31
C LYS A 25 -2.65 8.95 -12.85
N ASN A 26 -3.69 9.67 -12.48
CA ASN A 26 -3.95 11.03 -12.98
C ASN A 26 -3.78 12.09 -11.90
N SER A 27 -3.03 11.75 -10.84
CA SER A 27 -2.81 12.67 -9.73
C SER A 27 -1.78 13.74 -10.10
N ASP A 28 -2.06 14.98 -9.71
CA ASP A 28 -1.10 16.08 -9.81
C ASP A 28 -0.17 16.13 -8.60
N ILE A 29 -0.41 15.26 -7.62
CA ILE A 29 0.40 15.18 -6.41
C ILE A 29 1.59 14.24 -6.68
N ASP A 30 2.77 14.64 -6.21
CA ASP A 30 3.95 13.81 -6.30
C ASP A 30 3.85 12.65 -5.29
N ILE A 31 3.68 11.45 -5.79
CA ILE A 31 3.48 10.26 -4.95
C ILE A 31 4.53 9.21 -5.27
N ASP A 32 5.30 8.83 -4.24
CA ASP A 32 6.25 7.72 -4.33
C ASP A 32 5.58 6.44 -3.83
N ILE A 33 5.52 5.43 -4.66
CA ILE A 33 4.96 4.13 -4.30
C ILE A 33 6.11 3.12 -4.22
N VAL A 34 6.28 2.52 -3.05
CA VAL A 34 7.32 1.54 -2.80
C VAL A 34 6.70 0.23 -2.35
N VAL A 35 7.02 -0.85 -3.04
CA VAL A 35 6.62 -2.20 -2.63
C VAL A 35 7.80 -2.82 -1.87
N VAL A 36 7.53 -3.25 -0.64
CA VAL A 36 8.56 -3.77 0.27
C VAL A 36 8.30 -5.25 0.53
N ASP A 37 9.24 -6.10 0.10
CA ASP A 37 9.12 -7.54 0.28
C ASP A 37 10.42 -8.21 0.74
N ASP A 38 11.38 -7.42 1.23
CA ASP A 38 12.63 -7.95 1.73
C ASP A 38 12.45 -8.68 3.08
N GLU A 39 13.34 -9.62 3.35
CA GLU A 39 13.24 -10.46 4.54
C GLU A 39 13.22 -9.69 5.85
N LYS A 40 14.04 -8.65 5.98
CA LYS A 40 14.10 -7.84 7.19
C LYS A 40 12.78 -7.15 7.49
N SER A 41 12.17 -6.56 6.45
CA SER A 41 10.90 -5.87 6.60
C SER A 41 9.77 -6.84 6.91
N LEU A 42 9.74 -7.99 6.25
CA LEU A 42 8.75 -9.02 6.50
C LEU A 42 8.88 -9.57 7.91
N GLU A 43 10.11 -9.77 8.40
CA GLU A 43 10.35 -10.24 9.76
C GLU A 43 9.89 -9.20 10.79
N LYS A 44 10.15 -7.92 10.53
CA LYS A 44 9.71 -6.83 11.39
C LYS A 44 8.20 -6.83 11.59
N TYR A 45 7.46 -7.16 10.55
CA TYR A 45 5.99 -7.16 10.57
C TYR A 45 5.38 -8.56 10.57
N LYS A 46 6.12 -9.56 11.05
CA LYS A 46 5.68 -10.97 10.98
C LYS A 46 4.34 -11.26 11.63
N ASN A 47 3.97 -10.49 12.66
CA ASN A 47 2.72 -10.66 13.37
C ASN A 47 1.60 -9.76 12.85
N VAL A 48 1.84 -9.07 11.76
CA VAL A 48 0.86 -8.16 11.14
C VAL A 48 0.37 -8.80 9.84
N ASN A 49 -0.93 -8.82 9.65
CA ASN A 49 -1.53 -9.36 8.42
C ASN A 49 -1.09 -8.53 7.22
N LYS A 50 -0.75 -9.19 6.12
CA LYS A 50 -0.28 -8.53 4.90
C LYS A 50 -1.32 -8.64 3.80
N PRO A 51 -1.37 -7.70 2.87
CA PRO A 51 -0.44 -6.57 2.71
C PRO A 51 -0.70 -5.46 3.73
N ILE A 52 0.37 -4.73 4.06
CA ILE A 52 0.29 -3.58 4.97
C ILE A 52 0.38 -2.31 4.12
N PHE A 53 -0.61 -1.43 4.27
CA PHE A 53 -0.69 -0.18 3.52
C PHE A 53 -0.27 0.98 4.43
N ILE A 54 0.82 1.66 4.05
CA ILE A 54 1.44 2.71 4.86
C ILE A 54 1.50 4.00 4.06
N ILE A 55 1.05 5.11 4.66
CA ILE A 55 1.17 6.44 4.07
C ILE A 55 1.99 7.30 5.03
N ASN A 56 3.10 7.85 4.52
CA ASN A 56 3.97 8.74 5.30
C ASN A 56 4.31 8.15 6.67
N ASP A 57 4.76 6.89 6.69
CA ASP A 57 5.19 6.14 7.86
C ASP A 57 4.07 5.78 8.84
N LYS A 58 2.81 5.99 8.46
CA LYS A 58 1.67 5.62 9.28
C LYS A 58 0.93 4.44 8.66
N ILE A 59 0.71 3.38 9.44
CA ILE A 59 -0.05 2.23 8.99
C ILE A 59 -1.53 2.62 8.86
N ILE A 60 -2.05 2.51 7.65
CA ILE A 60 -3.44 2.84 7.33
C ILE A 60 -4.31 1.60 7.42
N SER A 61 -3.82 0.47 6.89
CA SER A 61 -4.55 -0.79 6.94
C SER A 61 -3.59 -1.96 6.86
N ASN A 62 -4.07 -3.12 7.24
CA ASN A 62 -3.30 -4.35 7.14
C ASN A 62 -4.24 -5.52 6.85
N GLY A 63 -3.74 -6.48 6.06
CA GLY A 63 -4.51 -7.66 5.68
C GLY A 63 -5.75 -7.37 4.84
N LYS A 64 -5.83 -6.18 4.25
CA LYS A 64 -7.02 -5.74 3.54
C LYS A 64 -6.65 -5.26 2.14
N ILE A 65 -7.52 -5.55 1.17
CA ILE A 65 -7.40 -5.01 -0.18
C ILE A 65 -8.33 -3.79 -0.25
N LEU A 66 -7.74 -2.60 -0.11
CA LEU A 66 -8.51 -1.36 -0.18
C LEU A 66 -9.05 -1.16 -1.60
N THR A 67 -10.30 -0.72 -1.69
CA THR A 67 -10.91 -0.37 -2.96
C THR A 67 -10.40 1.00 -3.44
N ASP A 68 -10.64 1.32 -4.70
CA ASP A 68 -10.32 2.63 -5.27
C ASP A 68 -10.88 3.76 -4.41
N ARG A 69 -12.14 3.62 -4.01
CA ARG A 69 -12.83 4.63 -3.21
C ARG A 69 -12.19 4.79 -1.83
N GLU A 70 -11.84 3.69 -1.17
CA GLU A 70 -11.19 3.75 0.13
C GLU A 70 -9.83 4.44 0.04
N ILE A 71 -9.06 4.09 -1.00
CA ILE A 71 -7.75 4.71 -1.22
C ILE A 71 -7.89 6.22 -1.45
N LYS A 72 -8.86 6.64 -2.23
CA LYS A 72 -9.11 8.06 -2.50
C LYS A 72 -9.37 8.84 -1.21
N ASN A 73 -10.01 8.23 -0.23
CA ASN A 73 -10.27 8.88 1.05
C ASN A 73 -9.00 9.22 1.80
N TYR A 74 -7.93 8.42 1.62
CA TYR A 74 -6.66 8.65 2.28
C TYR A 74 -5.70 9.50 1.46
N VAL A 75 -5.74 9.37 0.15
CA VAL A 75 -4.80 10.05 -0.74
C VAL A 75 -5.27 11.44 -1.14
N LYS A 76 -6.53 11.73 -1.07
CA LYS A 76 -7.13 13.05 -1.35
C LYS A 76 -6.65 13.70 -2.64
N ILE A 77 -6.90 13.00 -3.72
CA ILE A 77 -6.55 13.48 -5.05
C ILE A 77 -7.70 14.33 -5.60
#